data_8857c04e480247710baf3d6750aef895
#
_entry.id   8857c04e480247710baf3d6750aef895
#
_cell.length_a   1.000
_cell.length_b   1.000
_cell.length_c   1.000
_cell.angle_alpha   90.00
_cell.angle_beta   90.00
_cell.angle_gamma   90.00
#
_symmetry.space_group_name_H-M   'P 1'
#
loop_
_entity.id
_entity.type
_entity.pdbx_description
1 polymer ?
#
loop_
_entity_poly.entity_id
_entity_poly.type
_entity_poly.pdbx_seq_one_letter_code
_entity_poly.pdbx_strand_id
1 'polypeptide(L)'
;MIKNTLLPFFCCVFIQFTSLCSYAQQAKFEHYLFVYFSGNSPDGEQVRYAVSEDGVNYRALHDGKPVIGSDSITLKKGIRDPHILRAEDGATFYMVLTDMRSSEGWQSNDGLILMKSKDLIHWEHTAIDFPSRFPKLKGFDRENLHAVWAPQTIWDAKKKRYLIYYTVGRHDWEYAVGDRFQPYFKIYYSYANKEFTDITEPKLLFDFGTAAIDADIIHDKQRDQFVLFFKDEGLSTTNKGLKTRNGILRATSSKLTGPYTAEYRHLHKTNAIVEGSSIFKLIDSDNYILMYDCYADGYYQFCISADLSNFKWLKNTDTKGNFTPRHGSVMPITTLELKRLMEAFDQ
;
A
#
# COMPACT_ATOMS: atom_id res chain seq x y z
N MET A 1 59.41 -71.90 -5.76
CA MET A 1 58.82 -70.79 -6.54
C MET A 1 57.65 -70.20 -5.71
N ILE A 2 57.94 -69.12 -5.02
CA ILE A 2 56.96 -68.40 -4.17
C ILE A 2 56.46 -67.16 -4.96
N LYS A 3 55.18 -67.16 -5.28
CA LYS A 3 54.55 -65.99 -5.94
C LYS A 3 54.07 -65.02 -4.87
N ASN A 4 54.68 -63.84 -4.86
CA ASN A 4 54.25 -62.69 -4.07
C ASN A 4 53.07 -61.98 -4.80
N THR A 5 51.91 -61.96 -4.17
CA THR A 5 50.76 -61.17 -4.60
C THR A 5 50.72 -59.92 -3.78
N LEU A 6 50.94 -58.74 -4.44
CA LEU A 6 50.77 -57.40 -3.90
C LEU A 6 49.28 -57.05 -3.94
N LEU A 7 48.71 -56.81 -2.78
CA LEU A 7 47.39 -56.15 -2.65
C LEU A 7 47.54 -54.63 -2.73
N PRO A 8 46.72 -53.88 -3.52
CA PRO A 8 46.73 -52.43 -3.48
C PRO A 8 45.89 -51.92 -2.30
N PHE A 9 46.51 -51.05 -1.50
CA PHE A 9 45.89 -50.30 -0.43
C PHE A 9 45.07 -49.18 -1.05
N PHE A 10 43.72 -49.25 -1.05
CA PHE A 10 42.84 -48.14 -1.43
C PHE A 10 42.67 -47.24 -0.21
N CYS A 11 43.27 -46.03 -0.27
CA CYS A 11 43.11 -44.99 0.71
C CYS A 11 41.81 -44.23 0.38
N CYS A 12 40.70 -44.56 1.05
CA CYS A 12 39.47 -43.76 0.95
C CYS A 12 39.63 -42.45 1.75
N VAL A 13 39.83 -41.35 1.03
CA VAL A 13 39.75 -40.02 1.59
C VAL A 13 38.26 -39.69 1.76
N PHE A 14 37.76 -39.72 2.98
CA PHE A 14 36.45 -39.21 3.34
C PHE A 14 36.53 -37.67 3.39
N ILE A 15 36.05 -37.01 2.33
CA ILE A 15 35.80 -35.56 2.36
C ILE A 15 34.48 -35.35 3.11
N GLN A 16 34.59 -34.94 4.38
CA GLN A 16 33.44 -34.46 5.13
C GLN A 16 33.01 -33.08 4.54
N PHE A 17 31.96 -33.09 3.77
CA PHE A 17 31.23 -31.87 3.45
C PHE A 17 30.49 -31.41 4.72
N THR A 18 31.08 -30.48 5.47
CA THR A 18 30.37 -29.72 6.46
C THR A 18 29.50 -28.72 5.70
N SER A 19 28.20 -29.04 5.55
CA SER A 19 27.20 -28.09 5.11
C SER A 19 27.10 -26.99 6.18
N LEU A 20 27.67 -25.85 5.90
CA LEU A 20 27.40 -24.61 6.61
C LEU A 20 25.94 -24.25 6.30
N CYS A 21 25.00 -24.74 7.12
CA CYS A 21 23.68 -24.17 7.22
C CYS A 21 23.87 -22.74 7.75
N SER A 22 23.97 -21.77 6.86
CA SER A 22 23.74 -20.35 7.20
C SER A 22 22.30 -20.26 7.68
N TYR A 23 22.09 -20.24 8.98
CA TYR A 23 20.87 -19.73 9.56
C TYR A 23 20.78 -18.26 9.10
N ALA A 24 19.94 -17.98 8.11
CA ALA A 24 19.58 -16.62 7.82
C ALA A 24 18.97 -16.06 9.12
N GLN A 25 19.71 -15.20 9.79
CA GLN A 25 19.24 -14.53 10.99
C GLN A 25 18.00 -13.74 10.56
N GLN A 26 16.84 -14.07 11.15
CA GLN A 26 15.58 -13.39 10.84
C GLN A 26 15.79 -11.90 11.10
N ALA A 27 15.54 -11.07 10.09
CA ALA A 27 15.76 -9.63 10.18
C ALA A 27 14.92 -9.07 11.35
N LYS A 28 15.60 -8.43 12.31
CA LYS A 28 14.94 -7.78 13.44
C LYS A 28 14.48 -6.40 13.00
N PHE A 29 13.18 -6.16 13.05
CA PHE A 29 12.61 -4.84 12.82
C PHE A 29 12.58 -4.06 14.13
N GLU A 30 13.01 -2.79 14.07
CA GLU A 30 13.12 -1.93 15.24
C GLU A 30 12.61 -0.50 14.97
N HIS A 31 12.31 -0.19 13.72
CA HIS A 31 11.91 1.14 13.26
C HIS A 31 10.80 1.01 12.22
N TYR A 32 10.21 2.16 11.86
CA TYR A 32 9.17 2.27 10.84
C TYR A 32 9.56 3.28 9.79
N LEU A 33 9.29 2.96 8.54
CA LEU A 33 9.35 3.87 7.40
C LEU A 33 7.92 4.24 6.99
N PHE A 34 7.60 5.53 6.98
CA PHE A 34 6.39 6.08 6.41
C PHE A 34 6.70 6.71 5.06
N VAL A 35 6.05 6.23 4.01
CA VAL A 35 6.11 6.79 2.66
C VAL A 35 4.83 7.58 2.42
N TYR A 36 4.93 8.82 1.92
CA TYR A 36 3.79 9.71 1.76
C TYR A 36 4.02 10.72 0.63
N PHE A 37 2.97 11.38 0.18
CA PHE A 37 3.03 12.62 -0.59
C PHE A 37 2.53 13.78 0.28
N SER A 38 2.67 15.04 -0.13
CA SER A 38 2.40 16.15 0.80
C SER A 38 1.32 17.16 0.35
N GLY A 39 0.78 17.04 -0.84
CA GLY A 39 -0.28 17.95 -1.27
C GLY A 39 -0.45 18.03 -2.78
N ASN A 40 -1.21 19.04 -3.24
CA ASN A 40 -1.69 19.17 -4.61
C ASN A 40 -0.81 20.08 -5.49
N SER A 41 0.33 20.53 -5.00
CA SER A 41 1.31 21.26 -5.80
C SER A 41 2.24 20.30 -6.55
N PRO A 42 2.92 20.72 -7.62
CA PRO A 42 3.92 19.87 -8.29
C PRO A 42 5.02 19.35 -7.37
N ASP A 43 5.44 20.11 -6.36
CA ASP A 43 6.35 19.67 -5.31
C ASP A 43 5.66 18.70 -4.34
N GLY A 44 4.38 18.94 -4.02
CA GLY A 44 3.57 18.11 -3.13
C GLY A 44 3.31 16.71 -3.69
N GLU A 45 3.15 16.57 -5.00
CA GLU A 45 2.86 15.33 -5.72
C GLU A 45 4.13 14.55 -6.05
N GLN A 46 4.95 14.29 -5.01
CA GLN A 46 6.18 13.50 -5.06
C GLN A 46 6.33 12.67 -3.79
N VAL A 47 7.11 11.59 -3.85
CA VAL A 47 7.30 10.71 -2.68
C VAL A 47 8.25 11.31 -1.67
N ARG A 48 7.85 11.26 -0.41
CA ARG A 48 8.63 11.64 0.77
C ARG A 48 8.72 10.49 1.75
N TYR A 49 9.75 10.53 2.57
CA TYR A 49 9.99 9.55 3.62
C TYR A 49 10.02 10.21 5.00
N ALA A 50 9.47 9.50 5.98
CA ALA A 50 9.68 9.79 7.39
C ALA A 50 9.95 8.50 8.15
N VAL A 51 10.65 8.59 9.26
CA VAL A 51 11.01 7.44 10.10
C VAL A 51 10.52 7.61 11.51
N SER A 52 10.26 6.49 12.18
CA SER A 52 9.77 6.44 13.55
C SER A 52 10.35 5.24 14.31
N GLU A 53 10.51 5.39 15.62
CA GLU A 53 10.86 4.29 16.52
C GLU A 53 9.63 3.60 17.11
N ASP A 54 8.49 4.29 17.17
CA ASP A 54 7.28 3.82 17.85
C ASP A 54 6.05 3.66 16.94
N GLY A 55 6.19 4.01 15.65
CA GLY A 55 5.12 3.93 14.66
C GLY A 55 4.07 5.05 14.71
N VAL A 56 4.24 6.06 15.58
CA VAL A 56 3.29 7.19 15.72
C VAL A 56 3.97 8.55 15.79
N ASN A 57 5.24 8.60 16.18
CA ASN A 57 6.05 9.82 16.20
C ASN A 57 7.04 9.77 15.04
N TYR A 58 6.82 10.57 13.99
CA TYR A 58 7.62 10.55 12.77
C TYR A 58 8.50 11.77 12.65
N ARG A 59 9.70 11.55 12.13
CA ARG A 59 10.65 12.57 11.69
C ARG A 59 10.83 12.45 10.17
N ALA A 60 10.57 13.54 9.44
CA ALA A 60 10.80 13.58 8.01
C ALA A 60 12.30 13.40 7.71
N LEU A 61 12.63 12.60 6.70
CA LEU A 61 13.94 12.55 6.09
C LEU A 61 14.09 13.66 5.03
N HIS A 62 15.31 13.97 4.63
CA HIS A 62 15.63 14.98 3.60
C HIS A 62 14.99 16.36 3.89
N ASP A 63 14.85 16.70 5.17
CA ASP A 63 14.17 17.93 5.60
C ASP A 63 12.76 18.09 5.01
N GLY A 64 12.03 16.98 4.82
CA GLY A 64 10.70 16.94 4.23
C GLY A 64 10.66 17.15 2.73
N LYS A 65 11.80 17.22 2.05
CA LYS A 65 11.87 17.32 0.58
C LYS A 65 11.60 15.96 -0.08
N PRO A 66 11.20 15.94 -1.36
CA PRO A 66 11.02 14.70 -2.09
C PRO A 66 12.29 13.82 -2.12
N VAL A 67 12.10 12.52 -1.96
CA VAL A 67 13.17 11.50 -2.12
C VAL A 67 13.04 10.76 -3.46
N ILE A 68 11.84 10.77 -4.06
CA ILE A 68 11.58 10.25 -5.41
C ILE A 68 10.77 11.29 -6.16
N GLY A 69 11.34 11.81 -7.25
CA GLY A 69 10.70 12.78 -8.13
C GLY A 69 9.78 12.12 -9.15
N SER A 70 8.71 12.82 -9.53
CA SER A 70 7.69 12.31 -10.46
C SER A 70 8.05 12.44 -11.94
N ASP A 71 8.93 13.37 -12.32
CA ASP A 71 9.12 13.79 -13.71
C ASP A 71 9.54 12.67 -14.68
N SER A 72 10.30 11.69 -14.19
CA SER A 72 10.86 10.60 -15.01
C SER A 72 10.15 9.27 -14.85
N ILE A 73 9.27 9.12 -13.86
CA ILE A 73 8.68 7.81 -13.51
C ILE A 73 7.18 7.72 -13.78
N THR A 74 6.52 8.83 -14.06
CA THR A 74 5.06 8.91 -14.25
C THR A 74 4.69 9.45 -15.63
N LEU A 75 3.49 9.11 -16.11
CA LEU A 75 2.93 9.66 -17.33
C LEU A 75 2.31 11.06 -17.10
N LYS A 76 1.77 11.30 -15.89
CA LYS A 76 1.09 12.55 -15.51
C LYS A 76 2.00 13.55 -14.79
N LYS A 77 3.24 13.17 -14.50
CA LYS A 77 4.23 13.98 -13.74
C LYS A 77 3.75 14.37 -12.34
N GLY A 78 2.97 13.51 -11.71
CA GLY A 78 2.51 13.63 -10.35
C GLY A 78 2.38 12.26 -9.69
N ILE A 79 2.80 12.15 -8.45
CA ILE A 79 2.75 10.92 -7.64
C ILE A 79 1.91 11.19 -6.40
N ARG A 80 0.95 10.28 -6.15
CA ARG A 80 0.12 10.32 -4.93
C ARG A 80 0.02 8.94 -4.31
N ASP A 81 -0.45 8.89 -3.07
CA ASP A 81 -0.90 7.69 -2.36
C ASP A 81 0.11 6.53 -2.38
N PRO A 82 1.40 6.75 -2.02
CA PRO A 82 2.40 5.70 -2.06
C PRO A 82 2.08 4.60 -1.04
N HIS A 83 2.09 3.35 -1.51
CA HIS A 83 2.01 2.17 -0.65
C HIS A 83 3.26 1.32 -0.81
N ILE A 84 3.94 1.02 0.31
CA ILE A 84 5.19 0.26 0.35
C ILE A 84 4.99 -1.10 1.02
N LEU A 85 5.63 -2.14 0.47
CA LEU A 85 5.61 -3.49 1.00
C LEU A 85 6.99 -4.13 0.92
N ARG A 86 7.40 -4.84 1.97
CA ARG A 86 8.52 -5.76 1.92
C ARG A 86 8.08 -7.09 1.30
N ALA A 87 8.83 -7.59 0.32
CA ALA A 87 8.54 -8.86 -0.32
C ALA A 87 8.80 -10.06 0.61
N GLU A 88 8.23 -11.21 0.25
CA GLU A 88 8.41 -12.48 0.97
C GLU A 88 9.86 -12.98 1.02
N ASP A 89 10.73 -12.51 0.12
CA ASP A 89 12.17 -12.79 0.16
C ASP A 89 12.90 -12.01 1.26
N GLY A 90 12.21 -11.06 1.93
CA GLY A 90 12.74 -10.22 2.99
C GLY A 90 13.73 -9.13 2.52
N ALA A 91 14.10 -9.11 1.24
CA ALA A 91 15.18 -8.29 0.69
C ALA A 91 14.75 -7.39 -0.49
N THR A 92 13.59 -7.64 -1.05
CA THR A 92 12.99 -6.80 -2.10
C THR A 92 11.91 -5.92 -1.50
N PHE A 93 11.80 -4.70 -2.01
CA PHE A 93 10.74 -3.78 -1.66
C PHE A 93 9.91 -3.46 -2.89
N TYR A 94 8.61 -3.43 -2.73
CA TYR A 94 7.67 -2.98 -3.75
C TYR A 94 6.98 -1.71 -3.29
N MET A 95 6.73 -0.81 -4.22
CA MET A 95 5.89 0.36 -4.00
C MET A 95 4.92 0.50 -5.16
N VAL A 96 3.69 0.88 -4.87
CA VAL A 96 2.68 1.21 -5.87
C VAL A 96 2.16 2.61 -5.60
N LEU A 97 1.86 3.36 -6.66
CA LEU A 97 1.59 4.80 -6.60
C LEU A 97 0.48 5.17 -7.57
N THR A 98 -0.30 6.16 -7.23
CA THR A 98 -1.22 6.83 -8.15
C THR A 98 -0.41 7.72 -9.11
N ASP A 99 -0.59 7.53 -10.42
CA ASP A 99 -0.04 8.41 -11.46
C ASP A 99 -1.06 9.51 -11.77
N MET A 100 -0.99 10.62 -11.06
CA MET A 100 -1.97 11.69 -11.18
C MET A 100 -1.36 13.05 -10.89
N ARG A 101 -1.80 14.05 -11.66
CA ARG A 101 -1.54 15.46 -11.41
C ARG A 101 -2.85 16.19 -11.14
N SER A 102 -3.07 16.65 -9.91
CA SER A 102 -4.34 17.26 -9.50
C SER A 102 -4.66 18.55 -10.23
N SER A 103 -3.64 19.29 -10.72
CA SER A 103 -3.84 20.49 -11.55
C SER A 103 -4.46 20.19 -12.93
N GLU A 104 -4.45 18.93 -13.38
CA GLU A 104 -5.13 18.47 -14.60
C GLU A 104 -6.58 18.03 -14.32
N GLY A 105 -7.00 18.06 -13.06
CA GLY A 105 -8.32 17.64 -12.60
C GLY A 105 -8.30 16.26 -11.92
N TRP A 106 -9.27 16.03 -11.03
CA TRP A 106 -9.41 14.78 -10.28
C TRP A 106 -9.76 13.57 -11.14
N GLN A 107 -10.24 13.79 -12.36
CA GLN A 107 -10.63 12.78 -13.33
C GLN A 107 -9.60 12.64 -14.46
N SER A 108 -8.32 12.90 -14.18
CA SER A 108 -7.24 12.91 -15.18
C SER A 108 -6.35 11.66 -15.13
N ASN A 109 -6.62 10.73 -14.24
CA ASN A 109 -5.74 9.61 -13.96
C ASN A 109 -6.29 8.31 -14.57
N ASP A 110 -5.47 7.69 -15.42
CA ASP A 110 -5.82 6.46 -16.16
C ASP A 110 -4.92 5.28 -15.75
N GLY A 111 -4.06 5.45 -14.74
CA GLY A 111 -3.07 4.43 -14.46
C GLY A 111 -2.41 4.55 -13.09
N LEU A 112 -1.44 3.68 -12.89
CA LEU A 112 -0.66 3.56 -11.66
C LEU A 112 0.82 3.25 -11.98
N ILE A 113 1.68 3.43 -10.98
CA ILE A 113 3.10 3.12 -11.08
C ILE A 113 3.42 1.92 -10.21
N LEU A 114 4.18 0.98 -10.77
CA LEU A 114 4.80 -0.13 -10.05
C LEU A 114 6.28 0.19 -9.84
N MET A 115 6.79 -0.01 -8.64
CA MET A 115 8.19 0.21 -8.32
C MET A 115 8.79 -0.97 -7.55
N LYS A 116 10.07 -1.21 -7.78
CA LYS A 116 10.85 -2.27 -7.11
C LYS A 116 12.22 -1.73 -6.69
N SER A 117 12.65 -2.07 -5.48
CA SER A 117 13.95 -1.70 -4.94
C SER A 117 14.59 -2.85 -4.14
N LYS A 118 15.91 -2.79 -3.95
CA LYS A 118 16.68 -3.64 -3.05
C LYS A 118 17.25 -2.88 -1.84
N ASP A 119 17.12 -1.56 -1.81
CA ASP A 119 17.77 -0.73 -0.81
C ASP A 119 16.93 0.43 -0.27
N LEU A 120 15.69 0.63 -0.79
CA LEU A 120 14.77 1.73 -0.48
C LEU A 120 15.22 3.10 -1.03
N ILE A 121 16.32 3.16 -1.79
CA ILE A 121 16.93 4.38 -2.35
C ILE A 121 16.81 4.37 -3.87
N HIS A 122 17.25 3.29 -4.50
CA HIS A 122 17.22 3.13 -5.95
C HIS A 122 16.02 2.29 -6.37
N TRP A 123 15.20 2.85 -7.24
CA TRP A 123 13.92 2.26 -7.64
C TRP A 123 13.85 2.03 -9.15
N GLU A 124 13.63 0.78 -9.54
CA GLU A 124 13.13 0.45 -10.89
C GLU A 124 11.63 0.75 -10.93
N HIS A 125 11.10 1.23 -12.05
CA HIS A 125 9.70 1.59 -12.16
C HIS A 125 9.07 1.18 -13.49
N THR A 126 7.76 1.03 -13.51
CA THR A 126 6.93 0.83 -14.71
C THR A 126 5.60 1.54 -14.51
N ALA A 127 5.24 2.41 -15.45
CA ALA A 127 3.94 3.03 -15.52
C ALA A 127 2.96 2.10 -16.26
N ILE A 128 1.79 1.89 -15.68
CA ILE A 128 0.69 1.10 -16.26
C ILE A 128 -0.43 2.07 -16.66
N ASP A 129 -0.57 2.30 -17.93
CA ASP A 129 -1.71 3.03 -18.54
C ASP A 129 -2.81 2.01 -18.86
N PHE A 130 -3.92 2.03 -18.14
CA PHE A 130 -4.96 1.02 -18.24
C PHE A 130 -5.62 0.96 -19.62
N PRO A 131 -5.99 2.08 -20.26
CA PRO A 131 -6.56 2.06 -21.60
C PRO A 131 -5.63 1.43 -22.64
N SER A 132 -4.35 1.72 -22.58
CA SER A 132 -3.36 1.11 -23.49
C SER A 132 -3.10 -0.36 -23.15
N ARG A 133 -3.07 -0.69 -21.86
CA ARG A 133 -2.79 -2.06 -21.41
C ARG A 133 -3.97 -3.00 -21.63
N PHE A 134 -5.21 -2.49 -21.51
CA PHE A 134 -6.44 -3.25 -21.59
C PHE A 134 -7.44 -2.68 -22.64
N PRO A 135 -7.05 -2.51 -23.89
CA PRO A 135 -7.84 -1.79 -24.88
C PRO A 135 -9.18 -2.48 -25.25
N LYS A 136 -9.37 -3.74 -24.87
CA LYS A 136 -10.59 -4.51 -25.11
C LYS A 136 -11.46 -4.66 -23.85
N LEU A 137 -10.98 -4.20 -22.70
CA LEU A 137 -11.72 -4.32 -21.45
C LEU A 137 -12.75 -3.21 -21.36
N LYS A 138 -14.03 -3.59 -21.43
CA LYS A 138 -15.14 -2.65 -21.41
C LYS A 138 -15.08 -1.71 -20.19
N GLY A 139 -15.09 -0.40 -20.44
CA GLY A 139 -15.11 0.66 -19.43
C GLY A 139 -13.74 0.99 -18.84
N PHE A 140 -12.67 0.42 -19.40
CA PHE A 140 -11.29 0.79 -19.10
C PHE A 140 -10.61 1.52 -20.28
N ASP A 141 -11.40 1.98 -21.22
CA ASP A 141 -10.98 2.90 -22.28
C ASP A 141 -10.95 4.35 -21.77
N ARG A 142 -10.29 5.24 -22.54
CA ARG A 142 -10.08 6.66 -22.15
C ARG A 142 -11.36 7.49 -22.04
N GLU A 143 -12.45 7.05 -22.68
CA GLU A 143 -13.73 7.78 -22.62
C GLU A 143 -14.48 7.47 -21.32
N ASN A 144 -14.33 6.26 -20.81
CA ASN A 144 -15.07 5.77 -19.64
C ASN A 144 -14.27 5.80 -18.35
N LEU A 145 -12.99 5.46 -18.38
CA LEU A 145 -12.14 5.44 -17.18
C LEU A 145 -11.78 6.88 -16.79
N HIS A 146 -11.98 7.25 -15.53
CA HIS A 146 -11.60 8.58 -15.06
C HIS A 146 -10.81 8.58 -13.75
N ALA A 147 -10.70 7.43 -13.09
CA ALA A 147 -9.93 7.33 -11.87
C ALA A 147 -9.35 5.91 -11.69
N VAL A 148 -8.05 5.84 -11.41
CA VAL A 148 -7.34 4.67 -10.87
C VAL A 148 -6.50 5.17 -9.71
N TRP A 149 -7.07 5.19 -8.49
CA TRP A 149 -6.50 5.87 -7.34
C TRP A 149 -6.05 4.94 -6.25
N ALA A 150 -5.10 5.43 -5.43
CA ALA A 150 -4.67 4.85 -4.17
C ALA A 150 -4.41 3.34 -4.27
N PRO A 151 -3.50 2.90 -5.19
CA PRO A 151 -3.16 1.49 -5.28
C PRO A 151 -2.43 1.04 -4.02
N GLN A 152 -2.76 -0.17 -3.58
CA GLN A 152 -2.04 -0.85 -2.52
C GLN A 152 -1.71 -2.28 -2.92
N THR A 153 -0.83 -2.96 -2.19
CA THR A 153 -0.42 -4.32 -2.54
C THR A 153 -0.32 -5.21 -1.31
N ILE A 154 -0.69 -6.48 -1.49
CA ILE A 154 -0.60 -7.52 -0.48
C ILE A 154 -0.18 -8.86 -1.11
N TRP A 155 0.56 -9.67 -0.36
CA TRP A 155 0.92 -11.01 -0.79
C TRP A 155 -0.25 -11.99 -0.69
N ASP A 156 -0.61 -12.64 -1.80
CA ASP A 156 -1.54 -13.77 -1.82
C ASP A 156 -0.74 -15.07 -1.67
N ALA A 157 -0.68 -15.60 -0.46
CA ALA A 157 0.05 -16.81 -0.15
C ALA A 157 -0.51 -18.06 -0.87
N LYS A 158 -1.82 -18.08 -1.21
CA LYS A 158 -2.45 -19.19 -1.93
C LYS A 158 -2.05 -19.20 -3.40
N LYS A 159 -1.92 -18.01 -4.02
CA LYS A 159 -1.54 -17.87 -5.43
C LYS A 159 -0.05 -17.61 -5.62
N LYS A 160 0.70 -17.36 -4.54
CA LYS A 160 2.12 -16.99 -4.56
C LYS A 160 2.38 -15.81 -5.50
N ARG A 161 1.55 -14.77 -5.39
CA ARG A 161 1.60 -13.55 -6.21
C ARG A 161 1.21 -12.33 -5.38
N TYR A 162 1.70 -11.16 -5.77
CA TYR A 162 1.26 -9.90 -5.22
C TYR A 162 -0.05 -9.49 -5.88
N LEU A 163 -1.06 -9.26 -5.07
CA LEU A 163 -2.32 -8.68 -5.45
C LEU A 163 -2.20 -7.16 -5.24
N ILE A 164 -2.47 -6.40 -6.29
CA ILE A 164 -2.55 -4.93 -6.27
C ILE A 164 -4.02 -4.58 -6.36
N TYR A 165 -4.52 -3.78 -5.43
CA TYR A 165 -5.90 -3.33 -5.39
C TYR A 165 -5.94 -1.81 -5.37
N TYR A 166 -6.96 -1.23 -5.98
CA TYR A 166 -7.05 0.19 -6.24
C TYR A 166 -8.50 0.62 -6.44
N THR A 167 -8.76 1.90 -6.21
CA THR A 167 -10.04 2.56 -6.51
C THR A 167 -10.18 2.75 -8.01
N VAL A 168 -11.35 2.42 -8.57
CA VAL A 168 -11.72 2.69 -9.97
C VAL A 168 -12.95 3.56 -10.01
N GLY A 169 -12.90 4.64 -10.78
CA GLY A 169 -14.02 5.48 -11.16
C GLY A 169 -14.25 5.44 -12.66
N ARG A 170 -15.53 5.42 -13.07
CA ARG A 170 -15.92 5.41 -14.48
C ARG A 170 -17.09 6.35 -14.72
N HIS A 171 -17.11 7.01 -15.86
CA HIS A 171 -18.18 7.93 -16.24
C HIS A 171 -19.56 7.26 -16.35
N ASP A 172 -19.61 5.97 -16.72
CA ASP A 172 -20.86 5.21 -16.80
C ASP A 172 -21.37 4.68 -15.42
N TRP A 173 -20.70 5.04 -14.31
CA TRP A 173 -21.08 4.67 -12.93
C TRP A 173 -21.54 5.84 -12.09
N GLU A 174 -22.17 6.80 -12.68
CA GLU A 174 -22.74 7.89 -11.93
C GLU A 174 -24.05 7.48 -11.26
N TYR A 175 -24.33 8.03 -10.09
CA TYR A 175 -25.61 7.90 -9.41
C TYR A 175 -26.17 9.27 -9.04
N ALA A 176 -27.50 9.39 -9.03
CA ALA A 176 -28.17 10.64 -8.76
C ALA A 176 -28.22 10.92 -7.23
N VAL A 177 -27.82 12.13 -6.84
CA VAL A 177 -28.02 12.69 -5.50
C VAL A 177 -28.82 13.98 -5.66
N GLY A 178 -30.14 13.90 -5.54
CA GLY A 178 -31.03 14.99 -5.94
C GLY A 178 -30.90 15.27 -7.44
N ASP A 179 -30.61 16.52 -7.80
CA ASP A 179 -30.43 16.95 -9.20
C ASP A 179 -28.98 16.86 -9.70
N ARG A 180 -28.09 16.24 -8.92
CA ARG A 180 -26.65 16.11 -9.27
C ARG A 180 -26.27 14.65 -9.46
N PHE A 181 -25.41 14.40 -10.44
CA PHE A 181 -24.73 13.12 -10.59
C PHE A 181 -23.45 13.16 -9.79
N GLN A 182 -23.15 12.05 -9.09
CA GLN A 182 -21.95 11.87 -8.31
C GLN A 182 -21.19 10.65 -8.84
N PRO A 183 -19.87 10.71 -8.93
CA PRO A 183 -19.08 9.56 -9.35
C PRO A 183 -19.25 8.40 -8.36
N TYR A 184 -19.29 7.21 -8.91
CA TYR A 184 -19.35 5.97 -8.14
C TYR A 184 -18.03 5.25 -8.23
N PHE A 185 -17.39 5.05 -7.09
CA PHE A 185 -16.09 4.42 -6.98
C PHE A 185 -16.21 3.02 -6.39
N LYS A 186 -15.46 2.08 -6.97
CA LYS A 186 -15.36 0.69 -6.53
C LYS A 186 -13.91 0.28 -6.39
N ILE A 187 -13.66 -0.72 -5.55
CA ILE A 187 -12.31 -1.27 -5.40
C ILE A 187 -12.15 -2.45 -6.36
N TYR A 188 -11.14 -2.36 -7.20
CA TYR A 188 -10.71 -3.39 -8.14
C TYR A 188 -9.37 -3.97 -7.72
N TYR A 189 -8.99 -5.11 -8.31
CA TYR A 189 -7.68 -5.71 -8.12
C TYR A 189 -7.13 -6.33 -9.41
N SER A 190 -5.82 -6.43 -9.46
CA SER A 190 -5.03 -7.17 -10.43
C SER A 190 -3.93 -7.95 -9.72
N TYR A 191 -3.36 -8.96 -10.37
CA TYR A 191 -2.14 -9.62 -9.87
C TYR A 191 -0.93 -9.10 -10.64
N ALA A 192 0.12 -8.71 -9.93
CA ALA A 192 1.40 -8.40 -10.54
C ALA A 192 2.02 -9.62 -11.23
N ASN A 193 2.81 -9.43 -12.28
CA ASN A 193 3.71 -10.45 -12.79
C ASN A 193 4.88 -10.69 -11.82
N LYS A 194 5.72 -11.68 -12.09
CA LYS A 194 6.84 -12.05 -11.21
C LYS A 194 7.89 -10.94 -11.08
N GLU A 195 8.10 -10.19 -12.15
CA GLU A 195 9.08 -9.11 -12.24
C GLU A 195 8.58 -7.80 -11.59
N PHE A 196 7.29 -7.72 -11.24
CA PHE A 196 6.59 -6.53 -10.75
C PHE A 196 6.61 -5.37 -11.77
N THR A 197 6.42 -5.69 -13.04
CA THR A 197 6.45 -4.74 -14.17
C THR A 197 5.16 -4.73 -14.99
N ASP A 198 4.20 -5.60 -14.68
CA ASP A 198 2.92 -5.71 -15.39
C ASP A 198 1.86 -6.31 -14.49
N ILE A 199 0.58 -6.14 -14.87
CA ILE A 199 -0.57 -6.61 -14.10
C ILE A 199 -1.57 -7.38 -14.99
N THR A 200 -2.37 -8.25 -14.35
CA THR A 200 -3.50 -8.91 -15.01
C THR A 200 -4.67 -7.93 -15.21
N GLU A 201 -5.64 -8.33 -16.04
CA GLU A 201 -6.89 -7.58 -16.18
C GLU A 201 -7.54 -7.28 -14.83
N PRO A 202 -8.07 -6.05 -14.66
CA PRO A 202 -8.82 -5.63 -13.49
C PRO A 202 -10.04 -6.52 -13.21
N LYS A 203 -10.23 -6.84 -11.93
CA LYS A 203 -11.42 -7.56 -11.45
C LYS A 203 -12.01 -6.83 -10.25
N LEU A 204 -13.33 -6.82 -10.14
CA LEU A 204 -14.01 -6.25 -8.98
C LEU A 204 -13.58 -6.99 -7.70
N LEU A 205 -13.13 -6.23 -6.71
CA LEU A 205 -12.79 -6.71 -5.36
C LEU A 205 -13.92 -6.43 -4.38
N PHE A 206 -14.38 -5.16 -4.35
CA PHE A 206 -15.37 -4.70 -3.39
C PHE A 206 -16.23 -3.58 -3.98
N ASP A 207 -17.52 -3.73 -3.79
CA ASP A 207 -18.54 -2.75 -4.12
C ASP A 207 -19.36 -2.44 -2.86
N PHE A 208 -19.19 -1.24 -2.32
CA PHE A 208 -19.90 -0.81 -1.11
C PHE A 208 -21.36 -0.44 -1.39
N GLY A 209 -21.69 -0.20 -2.65
CA GLY A 209 -23.02 0.27 -3.07
C GLY A 209 -23.12 1.79 -3.16
N THR A 210 -22.05 2.52 -2.85
CA THR A 210 -21.82 3.95 -3.10
C THR A 210 -20.32 4.18 -3.30
N ALA A 211 -19.87 5.44 -3.39
CA ALA A 211 -18.46 5.76 -3.57
C ALA A 211 -17.61 5.31 -2.36
N ALA A 212 -16.74 4.34 -2.59
CA ALA A 212 -15.75 3.84 -1.64
C ALA A 212 -14.35 3.94 -2.27
N ILE A 213 -13.41 4.54 -1.54
CA ILE A 213 -12.03 4.75 -1.99
C ILE A 213 -11.01 4.34 -0.92
N ASP A 214 -9.73 4.41 -1.23
CA ASP A 214 -8.59 4.30 -0.31
C ASP A 214 -8.63 3.00 0.53
N ALA A 215 -8.77 1.87 -0.16
CA ALA A 215 -8.81 0.58 0.51
C ALA A 215 -7.42 0.18 1.03
N ASP A 216 -7.36 -0.38 2.24
CA ASP A 216 -6.18 -1.04 2.80
C ASP A 216 -6.57 -2.39 3.41
N ILE A 217 -5.81 -3.46 3.09
CA ILE A 217 -6.14 -4.82 3.50
C ILE A 217 -5.05 -5.40 4.39
N ILE A 218 -5.46 -5.92 5.53
CA ILE A 218 -4.59 -6.70 6.42
C ILE A 218 -5.17 -8.09 6.66
N HIS A 219 -4.29 -9.09 6.82
CA HIS A 219 -4.70 -10.43 7.24
C HIS A 219 -4.73 -10.52 8.76
N ASP A 220 -5.91 -10.67 9.33
CA ASP A 220 -6.11 -11.02 10.74
C ASP A 220 -5.80 -12.51 10.93
N LYS A 221 -4.55 -12.80 11.32
CA LYS A 221 -4.09 -14.19 11.52
C LYS A 221 -4.77 -14.90 12.66
N GLN A 222 -5.30 -14.16 13.66
CA GLN A 222 -5.97 -14.75 14.82
C GLN A 222 -7.34 -15.32 14.44
N ARG A 223 -8.05 -14.65 13.52
CA ARG A 223 -9.39 -15.05 13.05
C ARG A 223 -9.38 -15.68 11.66
N ASP A 224 -8.20 -15.81 11.04
CA ASP A 224 -8.01 -16.28 9.67
C ASP A 224 -8.96 -15.60 8.67
N GLN A 225 -8.97 -14.26 8.71
CA GLN A 225 -9.79 -13.42 7.85
C GLN A 225 -9.01 -12.22 7.32
N PHE A 226 -9.44 -11.72 6.18
CA PHE A 226 -8.95 -10.45 5.63
C PHE A 226 -9.87 -9.32 6.10
N VAL A 227 -9.26 -8.23 6.57
CA VAL A 227 -9.95 -7.01 6.97
C VAL A 227 -9.56 -5.92 5.99
N LEU A 228 -10.53 -5.39 5.29
CA LEU A 228 -10.40 -4.28 4.34
C LEU A 228 -10.92 -3.02 5.02
N PHE A 229 -10.05 -2.02 5.18
CA PHE A 229 -10.42 -0.66 5.59
C PHE A 229 -10.63 0.17 4.34
N PHE A 230 -11.57 1.10 4.37
CA PHE A 230 -11.85 1.97 3.23
C PHE A 230 -12.51 3.27 3.69
N LYS A 231 -12.40 4.30 2.84
CA LYS A 231 -13.14 5.54 3.02
C LYS A 231 -14.50 5.44 2.34
N ASP A 232 -15.56 5.68 3.09
CA ASP A 232 -16.88 6.05 2.58
C ASP A 232 -16.85 7.55 2.24
N GLU A 233 -17.11 7.91 1.00
CA GLU A 233 -17.17 9.32 0.57
C GLU A 233 -18.36 10.08 1.17
N GLY A 234 -19.34 9.38 1.71
CA GLY A 234 -20.47 9.99 2.40
C GLY A 234 -21.45 10.71 1.47
N LEU A 235 -21.48 10.34 0.21
CA LEU A 235 -22.20 11.09 -0.82
C LEU A 235 -23.67 10.70 -0.95
N SER A 236 -24.11 9.55 -0.41
CA SER A 236 -25.45 9.05 -0.72
C SER A 236 -26.01 8.01 0.27
N THR A 237 -27.08 7.39 -0.16
CA THR A 237 -27.66 6.19 0.44
C THR A 237 -27.18 4.97 -0.36
N THR A 238 -26.69 3.93 0.32
CA THR A 238 -26.27 2.69 -0.34
C THR A 238 -27.45 2.03 -1.08
N ASN A 239 -27.15 1.12 -1.99
CA ASN A 239 -28.17 0.30 -2.67
C ASN A 239 -29.01 -0.57 -1.69
N LYS A 240 -28.59 -0.68 -0.42
CA LYS A 240 -29.34 -1.31 0.69
C LYS A 240 -30.15 -0.32 1.52
N GLY A 241 -30.26 0.94 1.11
CA GLY A 241 -31.02 1.98 1.79
C GLY A 241 -30.35 2.59 3.03
N LEU A 242 -29.07 2.32 3.25
CA LEU A 242 -28.32 2.86 4.38
C LEU A 242 -27.72 4.22 4.02
N LYS A 243 -27.99 5.24 4.82
CA LYS A 243 -27.34 6.55 4.68
C LYS A 243 -25.86 6.43 4.98
N THR A 244 -25.05 6.95 4.07
CA THR A 244 -23.59 7.02 4.23
C THR A 244 -23.19 8.41 4.71
N ARG A 245 -22.03 8.51 5.32
CA ARG A 245 -21.38 9.77 5.68
C ARG A 245 -19.87 9.58 5.58
N ASN A 246 -19.15 10.64 5.26
CA ASN A 246 -17.69 10.61 5.17
C ASN A 246 -17.06 9.93 6.41
N GLY A 247 -16.15 9.00 6.18
CA GLY A 247 -15.43 8.33 7.26
C GLY A 247 -14.81 7.00 6.90
N ILE A 248 -13.99 6.49 7.82
CA ILE A 248 -13.32 5.20 7.67
C ILE A 248 -14.20 4.09 8.20
N LEU A 249 -14.41 3.08 7.36
CA LEU A 249 -15.18 1.86 7.64
C LEU A 249 -14.27 0.64 7.45
N ARG A 250 -14.80 -0.54 7.77
CA ARG A 250 -14.17 -1.81 7.45
C ARG A 250 -15.14 -2.80 6.83
N ALA A 251 -14.58 -3.76 6.10
CA ALA A 251 -15.28 -4.94 5.60
C ALA A 251 -14.42 -6.18 5.86
N THR A 252 -15.04 -7.35 6.01
CA THR A 252 -14.32 -8.59 6.30
C THR A 252 -14.63 -9.67 5.27
N SER A 253 -13.66 -10.57 5.04
CA SER A 253 -13.81 -11.74 4.18
C SER A 253 -12.91 -12.88 4.64
N SER A 254 -13.33 -14.12 4.43
CA SER A 254 -12.46 -15.31 4.60
C SER A 254 -11.51 -15.53 3.41
N LYS A 255 -11.62 -14.74 2.35
CA LYS A 255 -10.78 -14.83 1.15
C LYS A 255 -10.24 -13.45 0.78
N LEU A 256 -8.97 -13.38 0.40
CA LEU A 256 -8.34 -12.13 -0.01
C LEU A 256 -9.10 -11.42 -1.15
N THR A 257 -9.65 -12.16 -2.08
CA THR A 257 -10.41 -11.61 -3.22
C THR A 257 -11.93 -11.54 -2.98
N GLY A 258 -12.37 -11.59 -1.71
CA GLY A 258 -13.77 -11.45 -1.35
C GLY A 258 -14.64 -12.71 -1.54
N PRO A 259 -15.96 -12.60 -1.41
CA PRO A 259 -16.68 -11.34 -1.18
C PRO A 259 -16.44 -10.75 0.22
N TYR A 260 -16.37 -9.43 0.30
CA TYR A 260 -16.25 -8.68 1.56
C TYR A 260 -17.64 -8.25 2.06
N THR A 261 -17.83 -8.32 3.38
CA THR A 261 -19.04 -7.83 4.05
C THR A 261 -18.72 -6.59 4.86
N ALA A 262 -19.31 -5.45 4.50
CA ALA A 262 -19.08 -4.18 5.17
C ALA A 262 -19.78 -4.09 6.52
N GLU A 263 -19.09 -3.44 7.47
CA GLU A 263 -19.66 -3.00 8.75
C GLU A 263 -19.91 -1.49 8.69
N TYR A 264 -21.14 -1.06 9.03
CA TYR A 264 -21.54 0.35 8.92
C TYR A 264 -21.24 1.16 10.17
N ARG A 265 -20.13 0.88 10.84
CA ARG A 265 -19.64 1.58 12.01
C ARG A 265 -18.35 2.32 11.68
N HIS A 266 -18.37 3.64 11.77
CA HIS A 266 -17.17 4.45 11.57
C HIS A 266 -16.11 4.16 12.62
N LEU A 267 -14.87 4.05 12.19
CA LEU A 267 -13.72 3.72 13.03
C LEU A 267 -12.92 4.95 13.46
N HIS A 268 -12.94 6.03 12.66
CA HIS A 268 -12.26 7.28 12.99
C HIS A 268 -12.80 7.92 14.27
N LYS A 269 -11.95 8.69 14.95
CA LYS A 269 -12.23 9.29 16.27
C LYS A 269 -12.23 10.81 16.22
N THR A 270 -12.75 11.37 15.15
CA THR A 270 -12.84 12.82 14.89
C THR A 270 -14.13 13.15 14.16
N ASN A 271 -14.51 14.41 14.15
CA ASN A 271 -15.55 14.96 13.27
C ASN A 271 -14.99 15.57 11.99
N ALA A 272 -13.67 15.57 11.82
CA ALA A 272 -13.00 16.03 10.61
C ALA A 272 -13.39 15.16 9.40
N ILE A 273 -13.28 15.71 8.21
CA ILE A 273 -13.30 14.94 6.97
C ILE A 273 -11.99 14.16 6.87
N VAL A 274 -12.09 12.85 6.64
CA VAL A 274 -10.95 11.93 6.69
C VAL A 274 -10.81 11.14 5.40
N GLU A 275 -9.57 10.75 5.05
CA GLU A 275 -9.26 9.87 3.92
C GLU A 275 -7.95 9.12 4.15
N GLY A 276 -7.53 8.30 3.18
CA GLY A 276 -6.19 7.71 3.17
C GLY A 276 -5.93 6.80 4.36
N SER A 277 -6.87 5.88 4.66
CA SER A 277 -6.66 4.94 5.76
C SER A 277 -5.53 3.97 5.47
N SER A 278 -4.60 3.83 6.43
CA SER A 278 -3.55 2.80 6.40
C SER A 278 -3.51 2.05 7.72
N ILE A 279 -3.29 0.74 7.63
CA ILE A 279 -3.28 -0.18 8.76
C ILE A 279 -1.97 -0.95 8.82
N PHE A 280 -1.32 -0.96 9.98
CA PHE A 280 -0.13 -1.78 10.19
C PHE A 280 -0.06 -2.34 11.61
N LYS A 281 0.65 -3.45 11.77
CA LYS A 281 0.90 -4.05 13.09
C LYS A 281 2.12 -3.40 13.73
N LEU A 282 2.03 -3.07 15.02
CA LEU A 282 3.19 -2.62 15.78
C LEU A 282 4.21 -3.75 15.96
N ILE A 283 5.50 -3.39 15.87
CA ILE A 283 6.63 -4.29 16.13
C ILE A 283 6.53 -4.79 17.59
N ASP A 284 6.81 -6.08 17.78
CA ASP A 284 6.80 -6.77 19.09
C ASP A 284 5.52 -6.54 19.92
N SER A 285 4.38 -6.35 19.24
CA SER A 285 3.08 -6.08 19.85
C SER A 285 1.95 -6.85 19.17
N ASP A 286 0.85 -7.06 19.87
CA ASP A 286 -0.40 -7.56 19.27
C ASP A 286 -1.31 -6.43 18.83
N ASN A 287 -0.90 -5.19 18.97
CA ASN A 287 -1.67 -4.03 18.58
C ASN A 287 -1.44 -3.65 17.10
N TYR A 288 -2.47 -3.06 16.54
CA TYR A 288 -2.50 -2.49 15.19
C TYR A 288 -2.74 -0.99 15.29
N ILE A 289 -2.12 -0.25 14.41
CA ILE A 289 -2.36 1.19 14.22
C ILE A 289 -3.19 1.37 12.95
N LEU A 290 -4.34 2.02 13.10
CA LEU A 290 -5.10 2.61 12.00
C LEU A 290 -4.78 4.10 12.00
N MET A 291 -4.21 4.57 10.91
CA MET A 291 -3.93 5.99 10.69
C MET A 291 -4.69 6.52 9.47
N TYR A 292 -4.99 7.80 9.47
CA TYR A 292 -5.68 8.47 8.36
C TYR A 292 -5.45 9.97 8.38
N ASP A 293 -5.60 10.57 7.20
CA ASP A 293 -5.42 11.99 6.94
C ASP A 293 -6.70 12.77 7.24
N CYS A 294 -6.63 13.71 8.15
CA CYS A 294 -7.65 14.72 8.42
C CYS A 294 -7.34 15.98 7.60
N TYR A 295 -7.34 15.85 6.29
CA TYR A 295 -6.72 16.75 5.34
C TYR A 295 -7.26 18.19 5.33
N ALA A 296 -8.53 18.36 5.69
CA ALA A 296 -9.13 19.71 5.79
C ALA A 296 -8.68 20.46 7.04
N ASP A 297 -8.31 19.74 8.10
CA ASP A 297 -7.96 20.30 9.40
C ASP A 297 -6.44 20.26 9.68
N GLY A 298 -5.64 19.71 8.76
CA GLY A 298 -4.18 19.75 8.78
C GLY A 298 -3.54 18.91 9.88
N TYR A 299 -4.07 17.68 10.13
CA TYR A 299 -3.45 16.73 11.03
C TYR A 299 -3.69 15.28 10.59
N TYR A 300 -2.82 14.39 11.05
CA TYR A 300 -2.99 12.94 10.97
C TYR A 300 -3.52 12.41 12.29
N GLN A 301 -4.47 11.47 12.24
CA GLN A 301 -4.95 10.80 13.44
C GLN A 301 -4.51 9.34 13.46
N PHE A 302 -4.03 8.91 14.64
CA PHE A 302 -3.62 7.54 14.92
C PHE A 302 -4.56 6.92 15.93
N CYS A 303 -5.06 5.73 15.63
CA CYS A 303 -5.91 4.94 16.51
C CYS A 303 -5.29 3.55 16.71
N ILE A 304 -5.45 2.98 17.90
CA ILE A 304 -4.88 1.69 18.27
C ILE A 304 -5.97 0.66 18.55
N SER A 305 -5.73 -0.59 18.16
CA SER A 305 -6.61 -1.73 18.43
C SER A 305 -5.83 -3.04 18.51
N ALA A 306 -6.22 -3.94 19.38
CA ALA A 306 -5.71 -5.31 19.45
C ALA A 306 -6.52 -6.31 18.60
N ASP A 307 -7.68 -5.90 18.06
CA ASP A 307 -8.65 -6.80 17.42
C ASP A 307 -9.12 -6.34 16.02
N LEU A 308 -8.48 -5.30 15.46
CA LEU A 308 -8.83 -4.72 14.15
C LEU A 308 -10.29 -4.24 14.04
N SER A 309 -10.97 -4.10 15.16
CA SER A 309 -12.39 -3.71 15.25
C SER A 309 -12.62 -2.55 16.21
N ASN A 310 -12.07 -2.66 17.42
CA ASN A 310 -12.33 -1.72 18.48
C ASN A 310 -11.15 -0.75 18.61
N PHE A 311 -11.08 0.21 17.70
CA PHE A 311 -10.06 1.25 17.71
C PHE A 311 -10.34 2.30 18.78
N LYS A 312 -9.28 2.69 19.51
CA LYS A 312 -9.26 3.82 20.46
C LYS A 312 -8.36 4.91 19.87
N TRP A 313 -8.74 6.16 20.10
CA TRP A 313 -7.85 7.29 19.81
C TRP A 313 -6.53 7.13 20.57
N LEU A 314 -5.44 7.36 19.88
CA LEU A 314 -4.10 7.31 20.45
C LEU A 314 -3.45 8.70 20.41
N LYS A 315 -3.40 9.32 19.22
CA LYS A 315 -2.70 10.59 19.01
C LYS A 315 -3.19 11.30 17.74
N ASN A 316 -3.10 12.63 17.76
CA ASN A 316 -3.09 13.46 16.55
C ASN A 316 -1.69 14.03 16.35
N THR A 317 -1.25 14.14 15.10
CA THR A 317 0.02 14.75 14.73
C THR A 317 -0.26 15.82 13.68
N ASP A 318 0.09 17.08 13.97
CA ASP A 318 -0.05 18.19 13.04
C ASP A 318 0.78 17.94 11.78
N THR A 319 0.20 18.25 10.62
CA THR A 319 0.88 18.20 9.32
C THR A 319 1.39 19.59 8.96
N LYS A 320 2.58 19.94 9.49
CA LYS A 320 3.17 21.27 9.31
C LYS A 320 4.71 21.22 9.27
N GLY A 321 5.29 22.33 8.84
CA GLY A 321 6.76 22.43 8.71
C GLY A 321 7.28 21.49 7.63
N ASN A 322 8.28 20.70 7.96
CA ASN A 322 8.89 19.70 7.07
C ASN A 322 8.21 18.33 7.11
N PHE A 323 7.18 18.14 7.96
CA PHE A 323 6.41 16.91 8.04
C PHE A 323 4.93 17.22 7.72
N THR A 324 4.57 17.10 6.45
CA THR A 324 3.24 17.44 5.93
C THR A 324 2.62 16.26 5.17
N PRO A 325 2.49 15.09 5.85
CA PRO A 325 1.98 13.90 5.17
C PRO A 325 0.52 14.07 4.75
N ARG A 326 0.25 13.58 3.55
CA ARG A 326 -1.06 13.19 3.05
C ARG A 326 -1.09 11.67 2.99
N HIS A 327 -2.08 11.07 2.33
CA HIS A 327 -2.23 9.63 2.21
C HIS A 327 -0.89 8.92 1.89
N GLY A 328 -0.61 7.83 2.60
CA GLY A 328 0.61 7.02 2.46
C GLY A 328 0.55 5.78 3.33
N SER A 329 1.64 5.04 3.42
CA SER A 329 1.68 3.78 4.16
C SER A 329 2.96 3.59 4.97
N VAL A 330 2.88 2.71 5.97
CA VAL A 330 3.96 2.43 6.92
C VAL A 330 4.44 0.98 6.79
N MET A 331 5.76 0.81 6.80
CA MET A 331 6.41 -0.51 6.79
C MET A 331 7.48 -0.60 7.90
N PRO A 332 7.56 -1.73 8.63
CA PRO A 332 8.67 -1.97 9.54
C PRO A 332 10.01 -2.08 8.79
N ILE A 333 11.06 -1.47 9.34
CA ILE A 333 12.43 -1.52 8.82
C ILE A 333 13.43 -1.91 9.91
N THR A 334 14.58 -2.41 9.47
CA THR A 334 15.72 -2.75 10.34
C THR A 334 16.58 -1.52 10.64
N THR A 335 17.39 -1.58 11.69
CA THR A 335 18.39 -0.54 12.01
C THR A 335 19.37 -0.31 10.85
N LEU A 336 19.74 -1.36 10.09
CA LEU A 336 20.62 -1.22 8.93
C LEU A 336 19.95 -0.45 7.78
N GLU A 337 18.68 -0.68 7.54
CA GLU A 337 17.91 0.05 6.53
C GLU A 337 17.70 1.51 6.95
N LEU A 338 17.37 1.77 8.22
CA LEU A 338 17.31 3.13 8.76
C LEU A 338 18.62 3.87 8.55
N LYS A 339 19.76 3.26 8.93
CA LYS A 339 21.10 3.86 8.76
C LYS A 339 21.37 4.22 7.30
N ARG A 340 21.08 3.31 6.37
CA ARG A 340 21.23 3.54 4.92
C ARG A 340 20.38 4.71 4.42
N LEU A 341 19.13 4.80 4.87
CA LEU A 341 18.24 5.90 4.51
C LEU A 341 18.73 7.25 5.05
N MET A 342 19.24 7.28 6.30
CA MET A 342 19.81 8.50 6.88
C MET A 342 21.10 8.93 6.16
N GLU A 343 21.97 7.99 5.81
CA GLU A 343 23.20 8.28 5.04
C GLU A 343 22.88 8.82 3.64
N ALA A 344 21.77 8.41 3.03
CA ALA A 344 21.36 8.86 1.70
C ALA A 344 20.63 10.21 1.71
N PHE A 345 19.85 10.50 2.74
CA PHE A 345 18.89 11.62 2.70
C PHE A 345 19.07 12.67 3.79
N ASP A 346 19.83 12.42 4.86
CA ASP A 346 20.03 13.34 5.98
C ASP A 346 21.51 13.82 6.09
N GLN A 347 22.22 14.00 4.96
CA GLN A 347 23.57 14.54 4.94
C GLN A 347 23.61 16.05 5.20
#